data_144ee74d943d35377d6d2800a822eed2
#
_entry.id   144ee74d943d35377d6d2800a822eed2
#
_cell.length_a   1.000
_cell.length_b   1.000
_cell.length_c   1.000
_cell.angle_alpha   90.00
_cell.angle_beta   90.00
_cell.angle_gamma   90.00
#
_symmetry.space_group_name_H-M   'P 1'
#
loop_
_entity.id
_entity.type
_entity.pdbx_description
1 polymer ?
#
loop_
_entity_poly.entity_id
_entity_poly.type
_entity_poly.pdbx_seq_one_letter_code
_entity_poly.pdbx_strand_id
1 'polypeptide(L)'
;MNNRTLLGLSLLTLSVSTGQAAMAAGEKGEGFIEGSSLTILNRNLYFNRDFRKGQSSSSGNGYSEEWAHGVIGRFESGFTEGTIGFGVDAFAMLGLKLDTGDGRSGAGGTVDVMPYNSLGQAEDNYSKLGGAVKTRFMDTEIKVGDVFPVSPVVHYGDARLLPESFRGVTVVNSSVEGLSLQGGRLHSMSQPNTSSMRDGFATFYAGEVDSPWIAYFGGDYTLNDNVGFSLYTSRLKDAWNQYYAGTTLSYPLADDVALIGGLNYYKAVDEGKLNRPGFRGGLNS
;
A
#
# COMPACT_ATOMS: atom_id res chain seq x y z
N MET A 1 -48.44 -11.17 -22.89
CA MET A 1 -47.16 -10.45 -23.11
C MET A 1 -46.70 -9.90 -21.78
N ASN A 2 -45.82 -10.62 -21.10
CA ASN A 2 -45.37 -10.28 -19.76
C ASN A 2 -43.96 -9.69 -19.85
N ASN A 3 -43.85 -8.39 -19.67
CA ASN A 3 -42.58 -7.71 -19.45
C ASN A 3 -42.09 -7.94 -18.01
N ARG A 4 -41.12 -8.79 -17.83
CA ARG A 4 -40.37 -8.89 -16.58
C ARG A 4 -39.15 -7.97 -16.68
N THR A 5 -39.23 -6.84 -16.00
CA THR A 5 -38.09 -5.94 -15.75
C THR A 5 -37.18 -6.62 -14.73
N LEU A 6 -36.03 -7.09 -15.17
CA LEU A 6 -34.93 -7.55 -14.32
C LEU A 6 -34.25 -6.31 -13.73
N LEU A 7 -34.56 -6.01 -12.48
CA LEU A 7 -33.72 -5.11 -11.66
C LEU A 7 -32.42 -5.86 -11.32
N GLY A 8 -31.35 -5.49 -11.99
CA GLY A 8 -30.00 -5.90 -11.63
C GLY A 8 -29.57 -5.21 -10.33
N LEU A 9 -29.66 -5.93 -9.22
CA LEU A 9 -29.03 -5.52 -7.96
C LEU A 9 -27.53 -5.79 -8.13
N SER A 10 -26.76 -4.75 -8.41
CA SER A 10 -25.30 -4.84 -8.30
C SER A 10 -24.96 -4.89 -6.81
N LEU A 11 -24.76 -6.10 -6.30
CA LEU A 11 -24.08 -6.29 -5.03
C LEU A 11 -22.66 -5.75 -5.23
N LEU A 12 -22.35 -4.59 -4.63
CA LEU A 12 -21.00 -4.22 -4.31
C LEU A 12 -20.53 -5.24 -3.25
N THR A 13 -19.94 -6.33 -3.70
CA THR A 13 -19.11 -7.15 -2.84
C THR A 13 -17.91 -6.29 -2.50
N LEU A 14 -17.96 -5.61 -1.36
CA LEU A 14 -16.78 -5.19 -0.64
C LEU A 14 -16.10 -6.50 -0.23
N SER A 15 -15.33 -7.08 -1.14
CA SER A 15 -14.33 -8.05 -0.76
C SER A 15 -13.34 -7.26 0.09
N VAL A 16 -13.55 -7.28 1.39
CA VAL A 16 -12.44 -7.21 2.32
C VAL A 16 -11.65 -8.47 1.97
N SER A 17 -10.82 -8.36 0.93
CA SER A 17 -9.65 -9.21 0.86
C SER A 17 -8.96 -8.92 2.19
N THR A 18 -9.16 -9.78 3.19
CA THR A 18 -8.09 -10.07 4.11
C THR A 18 -6.94 -10.30 3.18
N GLY A 19 -6.14 -9.25 2.97
CA GLY A 19 -4.88 -9.37 2.27
C GLY A 19 -4.00 -10.24 3.14
N GLN A 20 -4.33 -11.50 3.17
CA GLN A 20 -3.32 -12.48 3.12
C GLN A 20 -2.62 -12.16 1.79
N ALA A 21 -1.60 -11.30 1.87
CA ALA A 21 -0.41 -11.68 1.20
C ALA A 21 -0.08 -13.05 1.82
N ALA A 22 -0.83 -14.09 1.43
CA ALA A 22 -0.22 -15.35 1.20
C ALA A 22 0.85 -14.99 0.17
N MET A 23 1.99 -14.53 0.67
CA MET A 23 3.22 -14.79 0.00
C MET A 23 3.14 -16.29 -0.11
N ALA A 24 2.76 -16.77 -1.30
CA ALA A 24 2.96 -18.15 -1.64
C ALA A 24 4.43 -18.35 -1.30
N ALA A 25 4.70 -18.95 -0.14
CA ALA A 25 5.98 -19.54 0.13
C ALA A 25 6.11 -20.50 -1.03
N GLY A 26 6.85 -20.10 -2.07
CA GLY A 26 7.04 -20.88 -3.27
C GLY A 26 7.35 -22.28 -2.78
N GLU A 27 6.65 -23.28 -3.30
CA GLU A 27 6.81 -24.66 -2.83
C GLU A 27 8.30 -24.96 -2.72
N LYS A 28 8.71 -25.60 -1.64
CA LYS A 28 10.10 -26.04 -1.45
C LYS A 28 10.51 -26.84 -2.68
N GLY A 29 11.29 -26.23 -3.59
CA GLY A 29 11.76 -26.90 -4.80
C GLY A 29 11.65 -26.11 -6.10
N GLU A 30 10.90 -25.00 -6.14
CA GLU A 30 10.90 -24.14 -7.32
C GLU A 30 12.22 -23.36 -7.37
N GLY A 31 13.02 -23.61 -8.43
CA GLY A 31 14.29 -22.92 -8.66
C GLY A 31 14.14 -21.42 -8.88
N PHE A 32 15.27 -20.73 -8.96
CA PHE A 32 15.31 -19.28 -9.12
C PHE A 32 14.51 -18.79 -10.34
N ILE A 33 14.58 -19.50 -11.46
CA ILE A 33 13.89 -19.15 -12.71
C ILE A 33 12.49 -19.74 -12.75
N GLU A 34 12.34 -21.00 -12.41
CA GLU A 34 11.08 -21.77 -12.46
C GLU A 34 10.02 -21.19 -11.52
N GLY A 35 10.44 -20.71 -10.35
CA GLY A 35 9.59 -20.03 -9.38
C GLY A 35 9.45 -18.53 -9.63
N SER A 36 9.89 -18.02 -10.79
CA SER A 36 9.79 -16.60 -11.08
C SER A 36 8.42 -16.22 -11.67
N SER A 37 8.00 -14.99 -11.40
CA SER A 37 6.79 -14.41 -11.97
C SER A 37 7.05 -13.00 -12.51
N LEU A 38 6.36 -12.65 -13.59
CA LEU A 38 6.32 -11.30 -14.15
C LEU A 38 4.87 -10.87 -14.28
N THR A 39 4.51 -9.81 -13.57
CA THR A 39 3.18 -9.19 -13.67
C THR A 39 3.31 -7.85 -14.37
N ILE A 40 2.43 -7.59 -15.35
CA ILE A 40 2.31 -6.30 -16.00
C ILE A 40 0.89 -5.81 -15.83
N LEU A 41 0.72 -4.69 -15.13
CA LEU A 41 -0.56 -4.02 -14.93
C LEU A 41 -0.59 -2.74 -15.75
N ASN A 42 -1.65 -2.58 -16.55
CA ASN A 42 -1.99 -1.33 -17.22
C ASN A 42 -3.12 -0.66 -16.42
N ARG A 43 -2.93 0.59 -16.05
CA ARG A 43 -3.89 1.37 -15.28
C ARG A 43 -4.21 2.65 -16.03
N ASN A 44 -5.47 2.87 -16.34
CA ASN A 44 -5.95 4.14 -16.84
C ASN A 44 -6.71 4.83 -15.70
N LEU A 45 -6.26 6.00 -15.28
CA LEU A 45 -6.84 6.75 -14.18
C LEU A 45 -7.26 8.14 -14.66
N TYR A 46 -8.57 8.38 -14.62
CA TYR A 46 -9.15 9.72 -14.69
C TYR A 46 -9.61 10.11 -13.30
N PHE A 47 -9.13 11.24 -12.83
CA PHE A 47 -9.45 11.75 -11.50
C PHE A 47 -9.94 13.18 -11.60
N ASN A 48 -11.16 13.43 -11.14
CA ASN A 48 -11.74 14.76 -11.04
C ASN A 48 -12.20 15.00 -9.60
N ARG A 49 -11.83 16.15 -9.05
CA ARG A 49 -12.24 16.59 -7.73
C ARG A 49 -12.76 18.00 -7.78
N ASP A 50 -14.04 18.17 -7.52
CA ASP A 50 -14.70 19.46 -7.38
C ASP A 50 -14.61 19.91 -5.92
N PHE A 51 -13.96 21.05 -5.70
CA PHE A 51 -13.83 21.65 -4.37
C PHE A 51 -15.03 22.54 -4.01
N ARG A 52 -15.99 22.72 -4.94
CA ARG A 52 -17.21 23.52 -4.81
C ARG A 52 -16.90 24.97 -4.35
N LYS A 53 -16.98 25.24 -3.04
CA LYS A 53 -16.71 26.55 -2.43
C LYS A 53 -15.32 26.63 -1.79
N GLY A 54 -14.48 25.61 -2.02
CA GLY A 54 -13.16 25.50 -1.43
C GLY A 54 -12.06 26.16 -2.24
N GLN A 55 -10.86 25.64 -2.10
CA GLN A 55 -9.66 26.12 -2.78
C GLN A 55 -9.79 26.00 -4.29
N SER A 56 -9.37 27.03 -5.00
CA SER A 56 -9.23 26.98 -6.44
C SER A 56 -7.78 26.66 -6.82
N SER A 57 -7.57 26.14 -8.04
CA SER A 57 -6.24 25.99 -8.63
C SER A 57 -5.53 27.34 -8.73
N SER A 58 -4.23 27.33 -9.03
CA SER A 58 -3.46 28.55 -9.31
C SER A 58 -4.05 29.41 -10.43
N SER A 59 -4.83 28.82 -11.33
CA SER A 59 -5.58 29.49 -12.41
C SER A 59 -7.01 29.89 -12.03
N GLY A 60 -7.43 29.71 -10.77
CA GLY A 60 -8.75 30.12 -10.29
C GLY A 60 -9.86 29.08 -10.49
N ASN A 61 -9.56 27.88 -10.97
CA ASN A 61 -10.54 26.81 -11.09
C ASN A 61 -10.88 26.21 -9.74
N GLY A 62 -12.15 26.00 -9.44
CA GLY A 62 -12.62 25.34 -8.22
C GLY A 62 -12.54 23.81 -8.24
N TYR A 63 -11.79 23.22 -9.13
CA TYR A 63 -11.64 21.78 -9.29
C TYR A 63 -10.22 21.40 -9.71
N SER A 64 -9.87 20.14 -9.50
CA SER A 64 -8.66 19.49 -10.02
C SER A 64 -9.06 18.31 -10.89
N GLU A 65 -8.39 18.17 -12.02
CA GLU A 65 -8.67 17.11 -13.01
C GLU A 65 -7.37 16.61 -13.61
N GLU A 66 -7.19 15.30 -13.56
CA GLU A 66 -6.01 14.63 -14.09
C GLU A 66 -6.41 13.34 -14.78
N TRP A 67 -5.91 13.13 -15.99
CA TRP A 67 -6.09 11.89 -16.72
C TRP A 67 -4.73 11.36 -17.17
N ALA A 68 -4.41 10.16 -16.73
CA ALA A 68 -3.12 9.56 -16.95
C ALA A 68 -3.19 8.04 -17.15
N HIS A 69 -2.14 7.49 -17.77
CA HIS A 69 -2.00 6.06 -18.00
C HIS A 69 -0.73 5.56 -17.30
N GLY A 70 -0.86 4.49 -16.55
CA GLY A 70 0.24 3.84 -15.82
C GLY A 70 0.52 2.45 -16.36
N VAL A 71 1.80 2.12 -16.51
CA VAL A 71 2.27 0.76 -16.78
C VAL A 71 3.15 0.35 -15.62
N ILE A 72 2.81 -0.77 -14.96
CA ILE A 72 3.49 -1.26 -13.77
C ILE A 72 3.95 -2.68 -14.04
N GLY A 73 5.26 -2.88 -14.18
CA GLY A 73 5.88 -4.19 -14.28
C GLY A 73 6.49 -4.60 -12.94
N ARG A 74 6.20 -5.80 -12.47
CA ARG A 74 6.79 -6.40 -11.27
C ARG A 74 7.35 -7.77 -11.61
N PHE A 75 8.60 -7.98 -11.31
CA PHE A 75 9.29 -9.26 -11.42
C PHE A 75 9.64 -9.77 -10.03
N GLU A 76 9.31 -11.00 -9.75
CA GLU A 76 9.68 -11.71 -8.53
C GLU A 76 10.35 -13.01 -8.93
N SER A 77 11.63 -13.21 -8.56
CA SER A 77 12.30 -14.48 -8.81
C SER A 77 11.79 -15.56 -7.84
N GLY A 78 11.97 -16.82 -8.16
CA GLY A 78 12.02 -17.88 -7.17
C GLY A 78 13.27 -17.77 -6.29
N PHE A 79 13.59 -18.83 -5.57
CA PHE A 79 14.80 -18.92 -4.74
C PHE A 79 15.79 -19.92 -5.31
N THR A 80 17.09 -19.63 -5.12
CA THR A 80 18.11 -20.64 -5.38
C THR A 80 17.90 -21.88 -4.52
N GLU A 81 18.32 -23.04 -5.01
CA GLU A 81 18.31 -24.28 -4.24
C GLU A 81 19.28 -24.21 -3.06
N GLY A 82 19.00 -25.00 -2.03
CA GLY A 82 19.83 -25.15 -0.82
C GLY A 82 19.08 -24.80 0.47
N THR A 83 19.78 -24.96 1.59
CA THR A 83 19.24 -24.67 2.92
C THR A 83 18.90 -23.18 3.09
N ILE A 84 19.67 -22.31 2.45
CA ILE A 84 19.43 -20.89 2.35
C ILE A 84 19.18 -20.56 0.87
N GLY A 85 17.99 -20.11 0.55
CA GLY A 85 17.65 -19.65 -0.79
C GLY A 85 17.85 -18.15 -0.93
N PHE A 86 18.30 -17.74 -2.11
CA PHE A 86 18.45 -16.31 -2.49
C PHE A 86 17.57 -16.01 -3.70
N GLY A 87 17.00 -14.83 -3.70
CA GLY A 87 16.18 -14.34 -4.80
C GLY A 87 16.26 -12.82 -4.93
N VAL A 88 15.58 -12.30 -5.94
CA VAL A 88 15.48 -10.87 -6.21
C VAL A 88 14.07 -10.52 -6.64
N ASP A 89 13.61 -9.35 -6.21
CA ASP A 89 12.40 -8.72 -6.72
C ASP A 89 12.81 -7.42 -7.43
N ALA A 90 12.15 -7.08 -8.51
CA ALA A 90 12.38 -5.85 -9.25
C ALA A 90 11.05 -5.28 -9.75
N PHE A 91 10.97 -3.97 -9.90
CA PHE A 91 9.85 -3.35 -10.57
C PHE A 91 10.29 -2.16 -11.41
N ALA A 92 9.53 -1.91 -12.47
CA ALA A 92 9.63 -0.72 -13.31
C ALA A 92 8.21 -0.20 -13.54
N MET A 93 8.03 1.12 -13.36
CA MET A 93 6.74 1.75 -13.49
C MET A 93 6.88 3.02 -14.32
N LEU A 94 5.87 3.29 -15.16
CA LEU A 94 5.80 4.46 -16.02
C LEU A 94 4.42 5.09 -15.90
N GLY A 95 4.35 6.38 -15.61
CA GLY A 95 3.15 7.20 -15.67
C GLY A 95 3.23 8.15 -16.85
N LEU A 96 2.19 8.21 -17.65
CA LEU A 96 2.05 9.06 -18.84
C LEU A 96 0.83 9.95 -18.69
N LYS A 97 1.01 11.25 -18.81
CA LYS A 97 -0.10 12.19 -18.87
C LYS A 97 -0.87 12.00 -20.18
N LEU A 98 -2.19 11.87 -20.08
CA LEU A 98 -3.07 11.85 -21.25
C LEU A 98 -3.72 13.22 -21.45
N ASP A 99 -4.34 13.78 -20.39
CA ASP A 99 -4.89 15.14 -20.37
C ASP A 99 -4.95 15.66 -18.94
N THR A 100 -4.20 16.72 -18.69
CA THR A 100 -4.27 17.51 -17.46
C THR A 100 -4.12 18.98 -17.83
N GLY A 101 -5.03 19.51 -18.60
CA GLY A 101 -4.91 20.87 -19.15
C GLY A 101 -4.45 21.91 -18.14
N ASP A 102 -3.88 22.99 -18.65
CA ASP A 102 -3.31 24.07 -17.84
C ASP A 102 -4.27 24.56 -16.74
N GLY A 103 -3.76 24.61 -15.50
CA GLY A 103 -4.49 25.10 -14.35
C GLY A 103 -5.57 24.18 -13.78
N ARG A 104 -5.71 22.95 -14.27
CA ARG A 104 -6.65 21.96 -13.72
C ARG A 104 -6.00 21.04 -12.72
N SER A 105 -4.68 20.95 -12.69
CA SER A 105 -3.91 20.15 -11.73
C SER A 105 -3.41 21.00 -10.56
N GLY A 106 -3.10 20.35 -9.43
CA GLY A 106 -2.52 20.99 -8.25
C GLY A 106 -3.47 21.82 -7.39
N ALA A 107 -4.75 21.88 -7.71
CA ALA A 107 -5.72 22.57 -6.88
C ALA A 107 -5.94 21.84 -5.55
N GLY A 108 -5.83 22.56 -4.43
CA GLY A 108 -6.12 22.02 -3.11
C GLY A 108 -5.13 21.02 -2.55
N GLY A 109 -3.99 20.78 -3.21
CA GLY A 109 -2.82 20.08 -2.67
C GLY A 109 -3.01 18.62 -2.27
N THR A 110 -4.00 17.88 -2.79
CA THR A 110 -4.32 16.57 -2.23
C THR A 110 -4.62 15.46 -3.23
N VAL A 111 -4.46 15.69 -4.55
CA VAL A 111 -4.86 14.68 -5.52
C VAL A 111 -3.86 14.57 -6.64
N ASP A 112 -2.69 14.23 -6.27
CA ASP A 112 -1.57 14.22 -7.15
C ASP A 112 -1.51 12.87 -7.87
N VAL A 113 -2.03 12.81 -9.10
CA VAL A 113 -1.87 11.66 -9.99
C VAL A 113 -0.53 11.74 -10.70
N MET A 114 -0.18 12.95 -11.16
CA MET A 114 1.10 13.25 -11.80
C MET A 114 1.98 14.12 -10.91
N PRO A 115 3.31 14.07 -11.06
CA PRO A 115 4.20 15.08 -10.48
C PRO A 115 3.93 16.46 -11.07
N TYR A 116 4.31 17.52 -10.33
CA TYR A 116 4.21 18.89 -10.79
C TYR A 116 5.58 19.56 -10.91
N ASN A 117 5.72 20.39 -11.94
CA ASN A 117 6.87 21.28 -12.08
C ASN A 117 6.74 22.49 -11.13
N SER A 118 7.77 23.34 -11.13
CA SER A 118 7.80 24.56 -10.31
C SER A 118 6.71 25.59 -10.63
N LEU A 119 6.05 25.45 -11.76
CA LEU A 119 4.93 26.29 -12.20
C LEU A 119 3.56 25.72 -11.79
N GLY A 120 3.54 24.56 -11.12
CA GLY A 120 2.31 23.86 -10.73
C GLY A 120 1.61 23.15 -11.88
N GLN A 121 2.31 22.92 -12.99
CA GLN A 121 1.79 22.15 -14.13
C GLN A 121 2.21 20.69 -14.00
N ALA A 122 1.31 19.79 -14.38
CA ALA A 122 1.61 18.37 -14.37
C ALA A 122 2.68 18.00 -15.41
N GLU A 123 3.68 17.24 -14.98
CA GLU A 123 4.73 16.70 -15.84
C GLU A 123 4.12 15.77 -16.91
N ASP A 124 4.77 15.64 -18.08
CA ASP A 124 4.27 14.80 -19.16
C ASP A 124 4.40 13.30 -18.85
N ASN A 125 5.40 12.92 -18.10
CA ASN A 125 5.64 11.56 -17.66
C ASN A 125 6.50 11.51 -16.40
N TYR A 126 6.49 10.36 -15.74
CA TYR A 126 7.40 10.03 -14.65
C TYR A 126 7.58 8.52 -14.54
N SER A 127 8.64 8.09 -13.92
CA SER A 127 8.94 6.67 -13.79
C SER A 127 9.55 6.32 -12.46
N LYS A 128 9.40 5.07 -12.07
CA LYS A 128 10.01 4.48 -10.87
C LYS A 128 10.72 3.19 -11.24
N LEU A 129 11.89 2.98 -10.68
CA LEU A 129 12.64 1.74 -10.81
C LEU A 129 13.18 1.35 -9.45
N GLY A 130 12.91 0.13 -9.03
CA GLY A 130 13.36 -0.35 -7.73
C GLY A 130 13.42 -1.86 -7.66
N GLY A 131 13.89 -2.36 -6.51
CA GLY A 131 13.96 -3.78 -6.26
C GLY A 131 14.54 -4.11 -4.90
N ALA A 132 14.49 -5.39 -4.56
CA ALA A 132 14.97 -5.94 -3.32
C ALA A 132 15.71 -7.26 -3.56
N VAL A 133 16.71 -7.51 -2.74
CA VAL A 133 17.28 -8.85 -2.58
C VAL A 133 16.48 -9.56 -1.49
N LYS A 134 16.19 -10.83 -1.71
CA LYS A 134 15.49 -11.67 -0.74
C LYS A 134 16.26 -12.92 -0.41
N THR A 135 16.12 -13.38 0.81
CA THR A 135 16.66 -14.64 1.28
C THR A 135 15.62 -15.41 2.05
N ARG A 136 15.62 -16.72 1.91
CA ARG A 136 14.75 -17.64 2.63
C ARG A 136 15.58 -18.66 3.38
N PHE A 137 15.24 -18.86 4.65
CA PHE A 137 15.77 -19.93 5.49
C PHE A 137 14.58 -20.58 6.22
N MET A 138 14.34 -21.85 5.93
CA MET A 138 13.12 -22.54 6.37
C MET A 138 11.87 -21.72 5.98
N ASP A 139 11.04 -21.39 6.96
CA ASP A 139 9.79 -20.63 6.78
C ASP A 139 9.96 -19.13 7.09
N THR A 140 11.20 -18.65 7.04
CA THR A 140 11.52 -17.22 7.24
C THR A 140 12.04 -16.61 5.94
N GLU A 141 11.40 -15.54 5.50
CA GLU A 141 11.85 -14.72 4.38
C GLU A 141 12.28 -13.34 4.87
N ILE A 142 13.41 -12.87 4.37
CA ILE A 142 13.92 -11.51 4.62
C ILE A 142 14.09 -10.83 3.27
N LYS A 143 13.58 -9.59 3.13
CA LYS A 143 13.81 -8.72 1.98
C LYS A 143 14.56 -7.48 2.40
N VAL A 144 15.52 -7.06 1.56
CA VAL A 144 16.31 -5.84 1.74
C VAL A 144 16.28 -5.04 0.44
N GLY A 145 15.75 -3.84 0.47
CA GLY A 145 15.62 -2.99 -0.71
C GLY A 145 14.29 -2.25 -0.75
N ASP A 146 13.73 -2.11 -1.96
CA ASP A 146 12.44 -1.49 -2.17
C ASP A 146 11.34 -2.54 -2.06
N VAL A 147 10.42 -2.33 -1.12
CA VAL A 147 9.40 -3.29 -0.70
C VAL A 147 8.01 -2.65 -0.68
N PHE A 148 6.98 -3.49 -0.71
CA PHE A 148 5.57 -3.11 -0.63
C PHE A 148 4.96 -3.73 0.63
N PRO A 149 5.13 -3.12 1.82
CA PRO A 149 4.62 -3.68 3.06
C PRO A 149 3.09 -3.68 3.07
N VAL A 150 2.52 -4.78 3.59
CA VAL A 150 1.07 -4.95 3.76
C VAL A 150 0.82 -5.38 5.20
N SER A 151 0.43 -4.45 6.03
CA SER A 151 0.00 -4.71 7.41
C SER A 151 -1.03 -3.66 7.83
N PRO A 152 -1.80 -3.89 8.90
CA PRO A 152 -2.76 -2.90 9.40
C PRO A 152 -2.13 -1.58 9.86
N VAL A 153 -0.83 -1.56 10.16
CA VAL A 153 -0.13 -0.41 10.74
C VAL A 153 0.90 0.22 9.80
N VAL A 154 1.35 -0.51 8.76
CA VAL A 154 2.21 -0.01 7.69
C VAL A 154 1.78 -0.66 6.39
N HIS A 155 1.22 0.11 5.49
CA HIS A 155 0.70 -0.36 4.21
C HIS A 155 1.12 0.59 3.10
N TYR A 156 1.59 0.05 1.97
CA TYR A 156 1.85 0.88 0.80
C TYR A 156 0.53 1.35 0.17
N GLY A 157 0.45 2.61 -0.22
CA GLY A 157 -0.71 3.15 -0.92
C GLY A 157 -0.73 2.73 -2.38
N ASP A 158 -1.90 2.27 -2.86
CA ASP A 158 -2.13 1.92 -4.27
C ASP A 158 -3.42 2.55 -4.83
N ALA A 159 -3.80 3.70 -4.29
CA ALA A 159 -5.00 4.43 -4.69
C ALA A 159 -4.74 5.51 -5.77
N ARG A 160 -3.57 5.53 -6.38
CA ARG A 160 -3.16 6.48 -7.42
C ARG A 160 -2.66 5.75 -8.67
N LEU A 161 -2.11 6.50 -9.62
CA LEU A 161 -1.63 5.97 -10.90
C LEU A 161 -0.53 4.92 -10.69
N LEU A 162 0.50 5.27 -9.93
CA LEU A 162 1.56 4.35 -9.54
C LEU A 162 1.52 4.14 -8.01
N PRO A 163 1.79 2.92 -7.54
CA PRO A 163 1.81 2.62 -6.11
C PRO A 163 2.98 3.30 -5.39
N GLU A 164 2.81 3.48 -4.09
CA GLU A 164 3.89 3.76 -3.17
C GLU A 164 4.82 2.56 -3.03
N SER A 165 6.05 2.81 -2.62
CA SER A 165 6.98 1.78 -2.17
C SER A 165 7.79 2.29 -1.00
N PHE A 166 8.36 1.38 -0.23
CA PHE A 166 9.20 1.71 0.92
C PHE A 166 10.58 1.08 0.74
N ARG A 167 11.60 1.70 1.32
CA ARG A 167 12.94 1.14 1.33
C ARG A 167 13.37 0.76 2.74
N GLY A 168 13.88 -0.46 2.89
CA GLY A 168 14.37 -0.95 4.16
C GLY A 168 14.54 -2.45 4.20
N VAL A 169 14.25 -3.02 5.36
CA VAL A 169 14.31 -4.46 5.62
C VAL A 169 12.95 -4.92 6.12
N THR A 170 12.47 -6.02 5.58
CA THR A 170 11.25 -6.71 6.07
C THR A 170 11.56 -8.18 6.33
N VAL A 171 10.82 -8.77 7.25
CA VAL A 171 10.89 -10.17 7.62
C VAL A 171 9.48 -10.73 7.72
N VAL A 172 9.28 -11.94 7.20
CA VAL A 172 8.05 -12.73 7.36
C VAL A 172 8.45 -14.12 7.85
N ASN A 173 7.71 -14.66 8.80
CA ASN A 173 7.90 -16.00 9.32
C ASN A 173 6.56 -16.72 9.44
N SER A 174 6.50 -17.96 8.93
CA SER A 174 5.33 -18.83 8.96
C SER A 174 5.64 -20.21 9.56
N SER A 175 6.62 -20.29 10.46
CA SER A 175 7.09 -21.56 11.04
C SER A 175 6.05 -22.25 11.93
N VAL A 176 5.07 -21.52 12.44
CA VAL A 176 4.02 -22.02 13.31
C VAL A 176 2.73 -22.10 12.52
N GLU A 177 2.09 -23.26 12.50
CA GLU A 177 0.83 -23.48 11.81
C GLU A 177 -0.24 -22.49 12.31
N GLY A 178 -0.94 -21.87 11.36
CA GLY A 178 -1.96 -20.86 11.63
C GLY A 178 -1.41 -19.50 12.03
N LEU A 179 -0.09 -19.32 12.24
CA LEU A 179 0.54 -18.05 12.64
C LEU A 179 1.46 -17.51 11.54
N SER A 180 1.17 -16.30 11.06
CA SER A 180 2.04 -15.52 10.19
C SER A 180 2.56 -14.30 10.95
N LEU A 181 3.85 -14.24 11.17
CA LEU A 181 4.52 -13.09 11.78
C LEU A 181 5.20 -12.24 10.72
N GLN A 182 5.10 -10.94 10.84
CA GLN A 182 5.81 -10.02 9.96
C GLN A 182 6.33 -8.79 10.71
N GLY A 183 7.38 -8.22 10.18
CA GLY A 183 7.94 -6.99 10.71
C GLY A 183 8.92 -6.35 9.75
N GLY A 184 9.33 -5.12 10.07
CA GLY A 184 10.29 -4.42 9.25
C GLY A 184 10.74 -3.11 9.84
N ARG A 185 11.82 -2.59 9.27
CA ARG A 185 12.30 -1.24 9.51
C ARG A 185 12.60 -0.58 8.17
N LEU A 186 11.88 0.51 7.91
CA LEU A 186 11.90 1.24 6.66
C LEU A 186 12.43 2.65 6.93
N HIS A 187 13.25 3.20 6.02
CA HIS A 187 13.93 4.47 6.24
C HIS A 187 13.64 5.53 5.18
N SER A 188 12.92 5.18 4.15
CA SER A 188 12.39 6.10 3.14
C SER A 188 11.21 5.49 2.41
N MET A 189 10.46 6.32 1.71
CA MET A 189 9.38 5.87 0.82
C MET A 189 9.48 6.58 -0.53
N SER A 190 8.77 6.05 -1.51
CA SER A 190 8.47 6.70 -2.78
C SER A 190 6.98 7.00 -2.82
N GLN A 191 6.61 8.26 -2.88
CA GLN A 191 5.22 8.68 -2.98
C GLN A 191 4.62 8.33 -4.36
N PRO A 192 3.29 8.32 -4.52
CA PRO A 192 2.65 7.85 -5.77
C PRO A 192 3.02 8.70 -6.99
N ASN A 193 3.18 10.00 -6.80
CA ASN A 193 3.35 11.02 -7.84
C ASN A 193 4.78 11.58 -7.91
N THR A 194 5.77 10.76 -7.76
CA THR A 194 7.19 11.15 -7.83
C THR A 194 8.02 10.08 -8.53
N SER A 195 9.13 10.48 -9.14
CA SER A 195 10.19 9.58 -9.59
C SER A 195 11.22 9.31 -8.50
N SER A 196 11.18 10.04 -7.40
CA SER A 196 12.09 9.80 -6.27
C SER A 196 11.77 8.48 -5.58
N MET A 197 12.80 7.73 -5.27
CA MET A 197 12.71 6.46 -4.55
C MET A 197 13.13 6.59 -3.07
N ARG A 198 13.40 7.80 -2.59
CA ARG A 198 13.99 8.06 -1.28
C ARG A 198 13.45 9.34 -0.64
N ASP A 199 12.15 9.53 -0.72
CA ASP A 199 11.48 10.63 -0.04
C ASP A 199 11.38 10.37 1.47
N GLY A 200 11.09 11.42 2.23
CA GLY A 200 10.64 11.31 3.62
C GLY A 200 9.29 10.61 3.72
N PHE A 201 8.89 10.28 4.94
CA PHE A 201 7.58 9.68 5.16
C PHE A 201 6.48 10.71 4.96
N ALA A 202 5.42 10.30 4.30
CA ALA A 202 4.21 11.08 4.16
C ALA A 202 2.98 10.23 4.51
N THR A 203 1.98 10.84 5.08
CA THR A 203 0.71 10.20 5.36
C THR A 203 -0.44 11.04 4.86
N PHE A 204 -1.54 10.40 4.54
CA PHE A 204 -2.74 11.09 4.04
C PHE A 204 -3.25 12.16 5.03
N TYR A 205 -3.12 11.93 6.33
CA TYR A 205 -3.64 12.84 7.35
C TYR A 205 -2.64 13.90 7.82
N ALA A 206 -1.36 13.56 7.89
CA ALA A 206 -0.33 14.42 8.43
C ALA A 206 0.55 15.08 7.35
N GLY A 207 0.41 14.68 6.08
CA GLY A 207 1.31 15.12 5.04
C GLY A 207 2.72 14.56 5.27
N GLU A 208 3.73 15.34 4.94
CA GLU A 208 5.14 14.97 5.16
C GLU A 208 5.49 14.98 6.64
N VAL A 209 6.19 13.94 7.08
CA VAL A 209 6.63 13.75 8.46
C VAL A 209 8.15 13.59 8.47
N ASP A 210 8.83 14.52 9.15
CA ASP A 210 10.29 14.45 9.35
C ASP A 210 10.63 13.34 10.36
N SER A 211 10.79 12.13 9.85
CA SER A 211 11.14 10.95 10.63
C SER A 211 12.20 10.12 9.92
N PRO A 212 13.24 9.66 10.63
CA PRO A 212 14.32 8.89 10.02
C PRO A 212 13.94 7.44 9.69
N TRP A 213 12.89 6.90 10.30
CA TRP A 213 12.44 5.54 10.03
C TRP A 213 11.06 5.25 10.64
N ILE A 214 10.40 4.28 10.03
CA ILE A 214 9.26 3.56 10.61
C ILE A 214 9.64 2.11 10.83
N ALA A 215 9.28 1.55 11.97
CA ALA A 215 9.39 0.12 12.25
C ALA A 215 8.02 -0.43 12.61
N TYR A 216 7.77 -1.68 12.27
CA TYR A 216 6.54 -2.37 12.61
C TYR A 216 6.81 -3.85 12.93
N PHE A 217 5.93 -4.43 13.69
CA PHE A 217 5.94 -5.85 14.00
C PHE A 217 4.53 -6.29 14.38
N GLY A 218 4.19 -7.51 14.03
CA GLY A 218 2.93 -8.13 14.41
C GLY A 218 2.69 -9.44 13.68
N GLY A 219 1.46 -9.91 13.76
CA GLY A 219 1.09 -11.14 13.09
C GLY A 219 -0.41 -11.38 13.08
N ASP A 220 -0.75 -12.33 12.24
CA ASP A 220 -2.09 -12.86 12.04
C ASP A 220 -2.11 -14.31 12.51
N TYR A 221 -3.09 -14.65 13.31
CA TYR A 221 -3.31 -16.01 13.81
C TYR A 221 -4.69 -16.51 13.37
N THR A 222 -4.68 -17.61 12.62
CA THR A 222 -5.89 -18.32 12.20
C THR A 222 -6.14 -19.45 13.19
N LEU A 223 -7.11 -19.26 14.09
CA LEU A 223 -7.46 -20.25 15.09
C LEU A 223 -8.13 -21.47 14.46
N ASN A 224 -9.00 -21.22 13.49
CA ASN A 224 -9.72 -22.20 12.68
C ASN A 224 -10.31 -21.52 11.45
N ASP A 225 -11.02 -22.23 10.59
CA ASP A 225 -11.61 -21.71 9.35
C ASP A 225 -12.56 -20.53 9.56
N ASN A 226 -13.02 -20.31 10.79
CA ASN A 226 -14.05 -19.33 11.12
C ASN A 226 -13.52 -18.15 11.93
N VAL A 227 -12.36 -18.26 12.57
CA VAL A 227 -11.88 -17.25 13.53
C VAL A 227 -10.42 -16.93 13.29
N GLY A 228 -10.15 -15.66 13.04
CA GLY A 228 -8.81 -15.10 12.91
C GLY A 228 -8.59 -13.92 13.87
N PHE A 229 -7.35 -13.73 14.28
CA PHE A 229 -6.89 -12.63 15.12
C PHE A 229 -5.68 -11.96 14.48
N SER A 230 -5.57 -10.65 14.69
CA SER A 230 -4.44 -9.85 14.22
C SER A 230 -3.98 -8.92 15.33
N LEU A 231 -2.67 -8.89 15.59
CA LEU A 231 -2.04 -7.98 16.54
C LEU A 231 -0.82 -7.34 15.91
N TYR A 232 -0.78 -6.00 15.88
CA TYR A 232 0.32 -5.25 15.27
C TYR A 232 0.68 -4.02 16.08
N THR A 233 1.91 -3.60 15.95
CA THR A 233 2.40 -2.31 16.44
C THR A 233 3.33 -1.68 15.40
N SER A 234 3.32 -0.35 15.34
CA SER A 234 4.32 0.40 14.58
C SER A 234 4.81 1.61 15.36
N ARG A 235 6.00 2.06 15.03
CA ARG A 235 6.61 3.27 15.53
C ARG A 235 7.16 4.08 14.37
N LEU A 236 6.57 5.24 14.15
CA LEU A 236 7.17 6.29 13.33
C LEU A 236 8.00 7.17 14.26
N LYS A 237 9.31 7.08 14.11
CA LYS A 237 10.26 7.67 15.05
C LYS A 237 10.04 9.18 15.20
N ASP A 238 10.01 9.65 16.45
CA ASP A 238 9.77 11.04 16.85
C ASP A 238 8.38 11.59 16.49
N ALA A 239 7.46 10.73 15.98
CA ALA A 239 6.10 11.09 15.60
C ALA A 239 5.05 10.39 16.47
N TRP A 240 4.87 9.07 16.31
CA TRP A 240 3.87 8.32 17.06
C TRP A 240 4.21 6.84 17.19
N ASN A 241 3.57 6.19 18.16
CA ASN A 241 3.44 4.74 18.26
C ASN A 241 1.99 4.36 17.95
N GLN A 242 1.78 3.31 17.14
CA GLN A 242 0.46 2.81 16.81
C GLN A 242 0.34 1.35 17.21
N TYR A 243 -0.84 0.99 17.71
CA TYR A 243 -1.21 -0.35 18.13
C TYR A 243 -2.49 -0.73 17.40
N TYR A 244 -2.55 -1.97 16.97
CA TYR A 244 -3.71 -2.54 16.29
C TYR A 244 -4.04 -3.90 16.88
N ALA A 245 -5.34 -4.14 17.07
CA ALA A 245 -5.90 -5.44 17.36
C ALA A 245 -7.13 -5.67 16.47
N GLY A 246 -7.18 -6.81 15.82
CA GLY A 246 -8.27 -7.19 14.93
C GLY A 246 -8.77 -8.60 15.20
N THR A 247 -10.02 -8.86 14.85
CA THR A 247 -10.58 -10.20 14.77
C THR A 247 -11.46 -10.30 13.53
N THR A 248 -11.41 -11.46 12.88
CA THR A 248 -12.28 -11.80 11.76
C THR A 248 -13.07 -13.04 12.14
N LEU A 249 -14.38 -12.99 11.90
CA LEU A 249 -15.30 -14.09 12.12
C LEU A 249 -15.97 -14.43 10.79
N SER A 250 -15.97 -15.71 10.44
CA SER A 250 -16.68 -16.23 9.28
C SER A 250 -17.71 -17.25 9.77
N TYR A 251 -18.97 -17.03 9.47
CA TYR A 251 -20.03 -17.94 9.83
C TYR A 251 -20.67 -18.49 8.56
N PRO A 252 -20.48 -19.79 8.24
CA PRO A 252 -21.11 -20.40 7.08
C PRO A 252 -22.63 -20.47 7.27
N LEU A 253 -23.38 -19.96 6.28
CA LEU A 253 -24.84 -19.97 6.25
C LEU A 253 -25.39 -21.08 5.34
N ALA A 254 -24.64 -21.39 4.27
CA ALA A 254 -24.90 -22.47 3.31
C ALA A 254 -23.59 -22.85 2.63
N ASP A 255 -23.60 -23.87 1.77
CA ASP A 255 -22.39 -24.39 1.10
C ASP A 255 -21.56 -23.30 0.39
N ASP A 256 -22.25 -22.30 -0.22
CA ASP A 256 -21.61 -21.22 -0.98
C ASP A 256 -21.82 -19.83 -0.38
N VAL A 257 -22.33 -19.73 0.86
CA VAL A 257 -22.66 -18.46 1.50
C VAL A 257 -22.13 -18.41 2.92
N ALA A 258 -21.32 -17.39 3.21
CA ALA A 258 -20.85 -17.11 4.56
C ALA A 258 -21.11 -15.66 4.96
N LEU A 259 -21.42 -15.46 6.24
CA LEU A 259 -21.44 -14.14 6.86
C LEU A 259 -20.06 -13.86 7.44
N ILE A 260 -19.41 -12.79 6.95
CA ILE A 260 -18.10 -12.38 7.44
C ILE A 260 -18.25 -11.08 8.23
N GLY A 261 -17.75 -11.09 9.46
CA GLY A 261 -17.68 -9.93 10.34
C GLY A 261 -16.26 -9.68 10.83
N GLY A 262 -15.94 -8.44 11.12
CA GLY A 262 -14.64 -8.08 11.67
C GLY A 262 -14.76 -6.93 12.68
N LEU A 263 -13.90 -6.96 13.69
CA LEU A 263 -13.71 -5.87 14.63
C LEU A 263 -12.26 -5.43 14.58
N ASN A 264 -12.04 -4.12 14.40
CA ASN A 264 -10.70 -3.53 14.34
C ASN A 264 -10.60 -2.43 15.41
N TYR A 265 -9.54 -2.47 16.18
CA TYR A 265 -9.21 -1.46 17.17
C TYR A 265 -7.83 -0.85 16.88
N TYR A 266 -7.79 0.46 16.76
CA TYR A 266 -6.56 1.24 16.59
C TYR A 266 -6.35 2.17 17.76
N LYS A 267 -5.11 2.27 18.24
CA LYS A 267 -4.68 3.26 19.19
C LYS A 267 -3.37 3.88 18.72
N ALA A 268 -3.36 5.19 18.55
CA ALA A 268 -2.14 5.94 18.29
C ALA A 268 -1.78 6.79 19.52
N VAL A 269 -0.49 6.86 19.82
CA VAL A 269 0.07 7.63 20.92
C VAL A 269 1.21 8.47 20.38
N ASP A 270 1.14 9.78 20.60
CA ASP A 270 2.18 10.73 20.22
C ASP A 270 3.52 10.40 20.92
N GLU A 271 4.61 10.50 20.18
CA GLU A 271 5.97 10.36 20.72
C GLU A 271 6.59 11.71 21.14
N GLY A 272 5.89 12.82 20.99
CA GLY A 272 6.12 14.10 21.67
C GLY A 272 7.22 15.00 21.13
N LYS A 273 7.91 14.66 20.04
CA LYS A 273 8.97 15.52 19.50
C LYS A 273 8.57 16.38 18.29
N LEU A 274 7.53 15.97 17.56
CA LEU A 274 7.00 16.72 16.41
C LEU A 274 5.88 17.69 16.77
N ASN A 275 5.57 17.87 18.06
CA ASN A 275 4.61 18.86 18.55
C ASN A 275 5.18 20.28 18.39
N ARG A 276 5.42 20.71 17.15
CA ARG A 276 5.75 22.12 16.86
C ARG A 276 4.45 22.89 16.69
N PRO A 277 4.36 24.14 17.25
CA PRO A 277 3.24 25.03 16.97
C PRO A 277 3.16 25.27 15.45
N GLY A 278 2.12 24.78 14.81
CA GLY A 278 1.91 24.88 13.36
C GLY A 278 1.61 23.52 12.68
N PHE A 279 1.89 22.39 13.32
CA PHE A 279 1.51 21.09 12.82
C PHE A 279 0.00 20.87 13.08
N ARG A 280 -0.82 21.08 12.06
CA ARG A 280 -2.27 20.81 12.12
C ARG A 280 -2.55 19.33 11.89
N GLY A 281 -2.11 18.49 12.77
CA GLY A 281 -2.27 17.04 12.69
C GLY A 281 -2.28 16.38 14.06
N GLY A 282 -2.53 17.14 15.14
CA GLY A 282 -2.72 16.55 16.46
C GLY A 282 -3.93 15.64 16.43
N LEU A 283 -3.75 14.36 16.74
CA LEU A 283 -4.82 13.43 17.09
C LEU A 283 -5.43 13.96 18.41
N ASN A 284 -6.41 14.87 18.30
CA ASN A 284 -7.26 15.16 19.43
C ASN A 284 -8.21 13.98 19.60
N SER A 285 -7.96 13.22 20.62
CA SER A 285 -8.84 12.17 21.16
C SER A 285 -10.15 12.76 21.66
#